data_37c7d6e68fffe87a8138d571be8e647b
#
_entry.id   37c7d6e68fffe87a8138d571be8e647b
#
_cell.length_a   1.000
_cell.length_b   1.000
_cell.length_c   1.000
_cell.angle_alpha   90.00
_cell.angle_beta   90.00
_cell.angle_gamma   90.00
#
_symmetry.space_group_name_H-M   'P 1'
#
loop_
_entity.id
_entity.type
_entity.pdbx_description
1 polymer ?
#
loop_
_entity_poly.entity_id
_entity_poly.type
_entity_poly.pdbx_seq_one_letter_code
_entity_poly.pdbx_strand_id
1 'polypeptide(L)'
;MKKLMLSLFIAFGLSACSLGNDGLDMDCGANTDLGFTGFPLLCNYTIKTLPENPAAVVVMTEEKMTALFTKHENTCPVATDPNIDFSKNMLVGIFAGMKTTTGYSIKMTSIVENKCEIVISYYESGPQAGENISSTATYPSDFILLPKSNKTIIFNKTTETPDNIIIGSYYGNCSGSDCQNFFQLNDFNILKLISTASGNFNFEQSAYFAKSKRSEYTTFTKSIPAEIYSLKGQTKTYGSPDAADQGGIFFQLKQGASVTKIFIDNNDTADQSTEIKAFKKAIKDKITSLK
;
A
#
# COMPACT_ATOMS: atom_id res chain seq x y z
N MET A 1 -21.94 27.76 45.88
CA MET A 1 -22.67 27.41 44.64
C MET A 1 -21.76 26.49 43.83
N LYS A 2 -22.00 25.18 43.95
CA LYS A 2 -21.18 24.13 43.26
C LYS A 2 -21.77 23.94 41.86
N LYS A 3 -20.98 24.23 40.81
CA LYS A 3 -21.36 23.89 39.43
C LYS A 3 -20.97 22.44 39.18
N LEU A 4 -21.96 21.58 39.01
CA LEU A 4 -21.81 20.20 38.55
C LEU A 4 -21.50 20.27 37.05
N MET A 5 -20.29 19.86 36.65
CA MET A 5 -19.98 19.54 35.26
C MET A 5 -20.43 18.10 34.99
N LEU A 6 -21.44 17.99 34.15
CA LEU A 6 -21.92 16.71 33.65
C LEU A 6 -21.05 16.28 32.45
N SER A 7 -20.05 15.43 32.69
CA SER A 7 -19.25 14.83 31.66
C SER A 7 -20.03 13.65 31.06
N LEU A 8 -20.47 13.81 29.83
CA LEU A 8 -21.13 12.78 29.03
C LEU A 8 -20.04 11.79 28.53
N PHE A 9 -19.84 10.70 29.27
CA PHE A 9 -19.10 9.56 28.77
C PHE A 9 -19.95 8.80 27.78
N ILE A 10 -19.64 8.90 26.49
CA ILE A 10 -20.13 7.96 25.49
C ILE A 10 -19.26 6.70 25.62
N ALA A 11 -19.71 5.80 26.47
CA ALA A 11 -19.18 4.46 26.55
C ALA A 11 -19.57 3.69 25.28
N PHE A 12 -18.63 3.44 24.40
CA PHE A 12 -18.77 2.37 23.42
C PHE A 12 -18.81 1.05 24.18
N GLY A 13 -20.02 0.56 24.38
CA GLY A 13 -20.26 -0.70 25.03
C GLY A 13 -19.64 -1.85 24.23
N LEU A 14 -18.64 -2.48 24.80
CA LEU A 14 -18.31 -3.87 24.52
C LEU A 14 -19.47 -4.70 25.06
N SER A 15 -20.50 -4.94 24.28
CA SER A 15 -21.48 -5.96 24.58
C SER A 15 -20.85 -7.31 24.33
N ALA A 16 -20.20 -7.86 25.37
CA ALA A 16 -20.02 -9.28 25.49
C ALA A 16 -21.41 -9.90 25.60
N CYS A 17 -21.98 -10.36 24.50
CA CYS A 17 -23.15 -11.22 24.51
C CYS A 17 -22.75 -12.57 25.10
N SER A 18 -23.09 -12.76 26.37
CA SER A 18 -23.19 -14.06 27.02
C SER A 18 -24.37 -14.83 26.43
N LEU A 19 -24.08 -15.96 25.81
CA LEU A 19 -24.83 -17.19 25.67
C LEU A 19 -26.31 -17.17 26.11
N GLY A 20 -27.19 -16.92 25.16
CA GLY A 20 -28.54 -17.47 25.12
C GLY A 20 -28.62 -18.27 23.83
N ASN A 21 -28.77 -19.57 23.98
CA ASN A 21 -28.87 -20.52 22.89
C ASN A 21 -30.29 -20.49 22.30
N ASP A 22 -30.53 -19.52 21.38
CA ASP A 22 -31.66 -19.56 20.45
C ASP A 22 -31.19 -18.92 19.15
N GLY A 23 -30.58 -19.79 18.32
CA GLY A 23 -29.80 -19.48 17.15
C GLY A 23 -30.64 -18.93 16.00
N LEU A 24 -30.21 -17.84 15.50
CA LEU A 24 -30.00 -17.67 14.09
C LEU A 24 -28.49 -17.61 13.91
N ASP A 25 -27.85 -18.75 13.72
CA ASP A 25 -26.53 -18.83 13.12
C ASP A 25 -26.68 -18.18 11.74
N MET A 26 -26.40 -16.90 11.65
CA MET A 26 -26.27 -16.25 10.36
C MET A 26 -25.01 -16.82 9.73
N ASP A 27 -25.22 -17.85 8.89
CA ASP A 27 -24.16 -18.38 8.05
C ASP A 27 -23.68 -17.28 7.11
N CYS A 28 -22.62 -16.58 7.53
CA CYS A 28 -22.02 -15.54 6.73
C CYS A 28 -21.28 -16.09 5.50
N GLY A 29 -21.21 -17.41 5.36
CA GLY A 29 -20.59 -18.07 4.22
C GLY A 29 -19.07 -17.94 4.20
N ALA A 30 -18.47 -18.45 3.13
CA ALA A 30 -17.02 -18.36 2.94
C ALA A 30 -16.56 -16.93 2.65
N ASN A 31 -15.40 -16.57 3.17
CA ASN A 31 -14.73 -15.33 2.81
C ASN A 31 -14.22 -15.38 1.37
N THR A 32 -14.48 -14.32 0.63
CA THR A 32 -13.97 -14.10 -0.72
C THR A 32 -13.07 -12.86 -0.70
N ASP A 33 -11.90 -12.97 -1.30
CA ASP A 33 -11.05 -11.81 -1.40
C ASP A 33 -11.63 -10.81 -2.39
N LEU A 34 -11.72 -9.57 -1.94
CA LEU A 34 -12.19 -8.44 -2.73
C LEU A 34 -10.98 -7.67 -3.27
N GLY A 35 -10.90 -7.55 -4.59
CA GLY A 35 -9.93 -6.64 -5.20
C GLY A 35 -10.23 -5.20 -4.80
N PHE A 36 -9.19 -4.42 -4.55
CA PHE A 36 -9.35 -3.00 -4.26
C PHE A 36 -8.41 -2.15 -5.11
N THR A 37 -8.78 -0.90 -5.30
CA THR A 37 -7.96 0.09 -6.01
C THR A 37 -7.47 1.11 -5.00
N GLY A 38 -6.15 1.25 -4.90
CA GLY A 38 -5.53 2.37 -4.19
C GLY A 38 -6.04 3.67 -4.79
N PHE A 39 -6.40 4.61 -3.93
CA PHE A 39 -6.84 5.92 -4.37
C PHE A 39 -5.87 6.97 -3.80
N PRO A 40 -5.03 7.59 -4.64
CA PRO A 40 -4.07 8.60 -4.19
C PRO A 40 -4.80 9.91 -3.89
N LEU A 41 -5.67 9.89 -2.90
CA LEU A 41 -6.55 10.98 -2.52
C LEU A 41 -5.79 12.29 -2.37
N LEU A 42 -4.66 12.25 -1.69
CA LEU A 42 -3.89 13.45 -1.36
C LEU A 42 -3.22 14.13 -2.57
N CYS A 43 -3.25 13.48 -3.73
CA CYS A 43 -2.82 14.13 -4.97
C CYS A 43 -3.78 15.24 -5.42
N ASN A 44 -5.05 15.14 -5.05
CA ASN A 44 -6.11 16.04 -5.52
C ASN A 44 -7.00 16.59 -4.40
N TYR A 45 -6.76 16.17 -3.15
CA TYR A 45 -7.58 16.56 -2.00
C TYR A 45 -6.72 16.83 -0.76
N THR A 46 -7.12 17.83 0.00
CA THR A 46 -6.60 18.09 1.35
C THR A 46 -7.65 17.64 2.37
N ILE A 47 -7.21 17.00 3.45
CA ILE A 47 -8.06 16.63 4.57
C ILE A 47 -8.35 17.88 5.38
N LYS A 48 -9.64 18.24 5.60
CA LYS A 48 -10.03 19.45 6.30
C LYS A 48 -9.66 19.43 7.78
N THR A 49 -9.77 18.27 8.41
CA THR A 49 -9.42 18.08 9.83
C THR A 49 -8.61 16.81 9.97
N LEU A 50 -7.34 16.96 10.28
CA LEU A 50 -6.42 15.83 10.47
C LEU A 50 -6.73 15.13 11.80
N PRO A 51 -6.96 13.81 11.83
CA PRO A 51 -7.23 13.09 13.06
C PRO A 51 -5.98 13.02 13.96
N GLU A 52 -6.11 13.45 15.20
CA GLU A 52 -5.05 13.32 16.22
C GLU A 52 -4.86 11.87 16.68
N ASN A 53 -5.92 11.08 16.66
CA ASN A 53 -5.92 9.66 17.04
C ASN A 53 -6.16 8.77 15.82
N PRO A 54 -5.77 7.47 15.88
CA PRO A 54 -6.11 6.51 14.86
C PRO A 54 -7.60 6.51 14.54
N ALA A 55 -7.94 6.57 13.27
CA ALA A 55 -9.33 6.66 12.81
C ALA A 55 -9.53 5.98 11.46
N ALA A 56 -10.77 5.67 11.14
CA ALA A 56 -11.18 5.19 9.83
C ALA A 56 -12.41 5.94 9.34
N VAL A 57 -12.56 6.05 8.04
CA VAL A 57 -13.69 6.72 7.40
C VAL A 57 -14.18 5.92 6.20
N VAL A 58 -15.50 5.86 6.06
CA VAL A 58 -16.17 5.34 4.87
C VAL A 58 -17.00 6.46 4.26
N VAL A 59 -16.72 6.79 3.02
CA VAL A 59 -17.39 7.86 2.27
C VAL A 59 -18.20 7.22 1.14
N MET A 60 -19.51 7.42 1.17
CA MET A 60 -20.46 6.81 0.22
C MET A 60 -21.20 7.85 -0.63
N THR A 61 -20.97 9.15 -0.38
CA THR A 61 -21.68 10.24 -1.04
C THR A 61 -20.75 11.43 -1.28
N GLU A 62 -21.05 12.22 -2.31
CA GLU A 62 -20.33 13.47 -2.60
C GLU A 62 -20.44 14.48 -1.46
N GLU A 63 -21.61 14.54 -0.79
CA GLU A 63 -21.81 15.41 0.36
C GLU A 63 -20.81 15.08 1.49
N LYS A 64 -20.65 13.80 1.82
CA LYS A 64 -19.69 13.37 2.83
C LYS A 64 -18.25 13.61 2.38
N MET A 65 -17.96 13.41 1.07
CA MET A 65 -16.67 13.72 0.49
C MET A 65 -16.30 15.19 0.67
N THR A 66 -17.19 16.09 0.28
CA THR A 66 -16.97 17.55 0.40
C THR A 66 -16.95 18.02 1.85
N ALA A 67 -17.63 17.33 2.77
CA ALA A 67 -17.56 17.64 4.21
C ALA A 67 -16.17 17.36 4.80
N LEU A 68 -15.50 16.32 4.35
CA LEU A 68 -14.22 15.84 4.91
C LEU A 68 -12.98 16.35 4.17
N PHE A 69 -13.12 16.64 2.87
CA PHE A 69 -11.99 16.94 2.00
C PHE A 69 -12.22 18.22 1.20
N THR A 70 -11.14 18.90 0.87
CA THR A 70 -11.12 20.04 -0.05
C THR A 70 -10.38 19.64 -1.32
N LYS A 71 -11.02 19.75 -2.48
CA LYS A 71 -10.42 19.44 -3.78
C LYS A 71 -9.46 20.55 -4.19
N HIS A 72 -8.33 20.17 -4.80
CA HIS A 72 -7.35 21.06 -5.40
C HIS A 72 -6.80 20.46 -6.71
N GLU A 73 -5.95 21.20 -7.39
CA GLU A 73 -5.25 20.72 -8.58
C GLU A 73 -4.29 19.56 -8.21
N ASN A 74 -4.04 18.68 -9.19
CA ASN A 74 -3.14 17.54 -8.97
C ASN A 74 -1.72 18.00 -8.59
N THR A 75 -1.25 17.54 -7.44
CA THR A 75 0.11 17.84 -6.93
C THR A 75 1.09 16.68 -7.14
N CYS A 76 0.62 15.54 -7.64
CA CYS A 76 1.47 14.36 -7.87
C CYS A 76 2.06 14.36 -9.30
N PRO A 77 3.21 13.69 -9.50
CA PRO A 77 3.87 13.61 -10.81
C PRO A 77 3.03 12.92 -11.89
N VAL A 78 2.13 12.04 -11.47
CA VAL A 78 1.24 11.30 -12.37
C VAL A 78 -0.15 11.92 -12.30
N ALA A 79 -0.75 12.17 -13.47
CA ALA A 79 -2.14 12.62 -13.53
C ALA A 79 -3.06 11.53 -12.94
N THR A 80 -3.93 11.93 -12.02
CA THR A 80 -4.92 11.05 -11.39
C THR A 80 -6.31 11.57 -11.73
N ASP A 81 -7.25 10.66 -11.94
CA ASP A 81 -8.66 11.05 -11.98
C ASP A 81 -9.16 11.22 -10.55
N PRO A 82 -9.47 12.44 -10.10
CA PRO A 82 -9.94 12.68 -8.74
C PRO A 82 -11.43 12.38 -8.56
N ASN A 83 -12.15 12.02 -9.62
CA ASN A 83 -13.58 11.84 -9.56
C ASN A 83 -13.94 10.43 -9.09
N ILE A 84 -14.88 10.36 -8.14
CA ILE A 84 -15.37 9.10 -7.59
C ILE A 84 -16.85 8.97 -7.98
N ASP A 85 -17.19 7.90 -8.68
CA ASP A 85 -18.59 7.55 -8.94
C ASP A 85 -19.20 6.88 -7.70
N PHE A 86 -19.76 7.67 -6.80
CA PHE A 86 -20.43 7.18 -5.59
C PHE A 86 -21.72 6.40 -5.83
N SER A 87 -22.18 6.28 -7.07
CA SER A 87 -23.26 5.34 -7.39
C SER A 87 -22.77 3.89 -7.40
N LYS A 88 -21.49 3.66 -7.72
CA LYS A 88 -20.86 2.35 -7.86
C LYS A 88 -19.80 2.06 -6.81
N ASN A 89 -19.14 3.09 -6.29
CA ASN A 89 -17.98 2.95 -5.41
C ASN A 89 -18.20 3.63 -4.07
N MET A 90 -17.38 3.26 -3.11
CA MET A 90 -17.17 3.96 -1.85
C MET A 90 -15.68 4.18 -1.63
N LEU A 91 -15.33 5.30 -1.00
CA LEU A 91 -13.96 5.59 -0.58
C LEU A 91 -13.81 5.15 0.89
N VAL A 92 -12.79 4.36 1.14
CA VAL A 92 -12.40 3.96 2.49
C VAL A 92 -11.06 4.57 2.80
N GLY A 93 -10.94 5.22 3.96
CA GLY A 93 -9.70 5.81 4.45
C GLY A 93 -9.37 5.33 5.85
N ILE A 94 -8.07 5.16 6.12
CA ILE A 94 -7.53 4.90 7.45
C ILE A 94 -6.47 5.93 7.78
N PHE A 95 -6.35 6.25 9.04
CA PHE A 95 -5.42 7.24 9.59
C PHE A 95 -4.68 6.65 10.77
N ALA A 96 -3.38 6.84 10.83
CA ALA A 96 -2.55 6.42 11.98
C ALA A 96 -2.62 7.38 13.17
N GLY A 97 -3.31 8.53 13.02
CA GLY A 97 -3.25 9.63 13.96
C GLY A 97 -1.95 10.45 13.81
N MET A 98 -1.78 11.42 14.69
CA MET A 98 -0.57 12.25 14.71
C MET A 98 0.65 11.41 15.12
N LYS A 99 1.75 11.59 14.39
CA LYS A 99 3.09 11.08 14.72
C LYS A 99 4.02 12.27 14.88
N THR A 100 4.89 12.22 15.87
CA THR A 100 5.81 13.33 16.21
C THR A 100 6.99 13.47 15.25
N THR A 101 7.22 12.45 14.40
CA THR A 101 8.34 12.43 13.44
C THR A 101 7.87 11.93 12.08
N THR A 102 8.68 12.12 11.06
CA THR A 102 8.57 11.42 9.77
C THR A 102 8.93 9.93 9.91
N GLY A 103 8.75 9.14 8.85
CA GLY A 103 9.11 7.72 8.80
C GLY A 103 7.98 6.75 9.17
N TYR A 104 6.80 7.25 9.56
CA TYR A 104 5.62 6.41 9.80
C TYR A 104 4.79 6.25 8.54
N SER A 105 4.22 5.06 8.36
CA SER A 105 3.22 4.79 7.33
C SER A 105 2.09 3.90 7.86
N ILE A 106 0.96 3.92 7.15
CA ILE A 106 -0.17 3.03 7.37
C ILE A 106 -0.65 2.54 6.00
N LYS A 107 -0.95 1.24 5.86
CA LYS A 107 -1.33 0.62 4.57
C LYS A 107 -2.42 -0.42 4.77
N MET A 108 -3.44 -0.37 3.91
CA MET A 108 -4.39 -1.46 3.76
C MET A 108 -3.77 -2.56 2.91
N THR A 109 -3.88 -3.82 3.36
CA THR A 109 -3.14 -4.95 2.80
C THR A 109 -4.01 -6.00 2.16
N SER A 110 -5.18 -6.26 2.74
CA SER A 110 -6.13 -7.23 2.20
C SER A 110 -7.56 -6.86 2.56
N ILE A 111 -8.48 -7.28 1.71
CA ILE A 111 -9.90 -7.10 1.93
C ILE A 111 -10.59 -8.41 1.64
N VAL A 112 -11.29 -8.92 2.62
CA VAL A 112 -12.13 -10.10 2.46
C VAL A 112 -13.58 -9.75 2.72
N GLU A 113 -14.46 -10.34 1.93
CA GLU A 113 -15.90 -10.12 2.00
C GLU A 113 -16.62 -11.46 2.18
N ASN A 114 -17.63 -11.48 3.02
CA ASN A 114 -18.60 -12.55 3.10
C ASN A 114 -20.02 -11.97 2.97
N LYS A 115 -21.06 -12.75 3.25
CA LYS A 115 -22.45 -12.26 3.14
C LYS A 115 -22.78 -11.15 4.15
N CYS A 116 -22.09 -11.09 5.29
CA CYS A 116 -22.40 -10.21 6.41
C CYS A 116 -21.54 -8.93 6.45
N GLU A 117 -20.26 -9.06 6.11
CA GLU A 117 -19.27 -8.03 6.40
C GLU A 117 -18.14 -7.97 5.37
N ILE A 118 -17.42 -6.85 5.41
CA ILE A 118 -16.16 -6.63 4.71
C ILE A 118 -15.09 -6.41 5.78
N VAL A 119 -14.06 -7.26 5.82
CA VAL A 119 -12.92 -7.12 6.72
C VAL A 119 -11.74 -6.54 5.95
N ILE A 120 -11.25 -5.39 6.39
CA ILE A 120 -10.10 -4.68 5.83
C ILE A 120 -8.93 -4.86 6.78
N SER A 121 -7.92 -5.60 6.36
CA SER A 121 -6.68 -5.75 7.12
C SER A 121 -5.72 -4.63 6.75
N TYR A 122 -5.03 -4.09 7.75
CA TYR A 122 -4.04 -3.03 7.58
C TYR A 122 -2.90 -3.17 8.57
N TYR A 123 -1.77 -2.55 8.27
CA TYR A 123 -0.65 -2.44 9.19
C TYR A 123 -0.14 -1.00 9.28
N GLU A 124 0.60 -0.73 10.33
CA GLU A 124 1.30 0.52 10.57
C GLU A 124 2.78 0.21 10.75
N SER A 125 3.64 0.92 10.04
CA SER A 125 5.09 0.84 10.22
C SER A 125 5.64 2.14 10.79
N GLY A 126 6.71 2.02 11.58
CA GLY A 126 7.50 3.15 12.07
C GLY A 126 8.80 3.30 11.30
N PRO A 127 9.59 4.33 11.66
CA PRO A 127 10.91 4.57 11.07
C PRO A 127 11.81 3.35 11.19
N GLN A 128 12.55 3.07 10.12
CA GLN A 128 13.53 1.99 10.08
C GLN A 128 14.89 2.47 10.61
N ALA A 129 15.70 1.54 11.12
CA ALA A 129 17.06 1.87 11.55
C ALA A 129 17.88 2.44 10.38
N GLY A 130 18.49 3.61 10.60
CA GLY A 130 19.28 4.31 9.56
C GLY A 130 18.49 5.24 8.64
N GLU A 131 17.19 5.37 8.81
CA GLU A 131 16.42 6.38 8.08
C GLU A 131 16.68 7.80 8.63
N ASN A 132 16.72 8.77 7.71
CA ASN A 132 16.75 10.19 8.08
C ASN A 132 15.34 10.61 8.51
N ILE A 133 15.12 10.68 9.81
CA ILE A 133 13.85 11.14 10.40
C ILE A 133 13.95 12.61 10.79
N SER A 134 12.88 13.36 10.54
CA SER A 134 12.70 14.74 10.96
C SER A 134 11.70 14.80 12.14
N SER A 135 11.93 15.70 13.08
CA SER A 135 11.00 16.02 14.18
C SER A 135 9.80 16.84 13.71
N THR A 136 9.24 16.49 12.55
CA THR A 136 8.06 17.14 11.97
C THR A 136 6.85 16.24 12.20
N ALA A 137 5.78 16.79 12.74
CA ALA A 137 4.53 16.07 12.92
C ALA A 137 3.98 15.60 11.57
N THR A 138 3.56 14.33 11.49
CA THR A 138 2.98 13.73 10.30
C THR A 138 1.66 13.03 10.64
N TYR A 139 0.80 12.86 9.63
CA TYR A 139 -0.50 12.20 9.76
C TYR A 139 -0.64 11.12 8.68
N PRO A 140 0.03 9.97 8.86
CA PRO A 140 -0.01 8.90 7.87
C PRO A 140 -1.45 8.43 7.63
N SER A 141 -1.81 8.27 6.37
CA SER A 141 -3.12 7.82 5.94
C SER A 141 -3.03 6.98 4.68
N ASP A 142 -4.04 6.14 4.46
CA ASP A 142 -4.16 5.34 3.26
C ASP A 142 -5.62 5.32 2.79
N PHE A 143 -5.84 5.33 1.48
CA PHE A 143 -7.16 5.42 0.88
C PHE A 143 -7.31 4.43 -0.25
N ILE A 144 -8.48 3.79 -0.32
CA ILE A 144 -8.83 2.83 -1.37
C ILE A 144 -10.25 3.09 -1.87
N LEU A 145 -10.50 2.66 -3.10
CA LEU A 145 -11.85 2.56 -3.63
C LEU A 145 -12.32 1.10 -3.62
N LEU A 146 -13.53 0.90 -3.12
CA LEU A 146 -14.23 -0.37 -3.14
C LEU A 146 -15.55 -0.25 -3.88
N PRO A 147 -16.08 -1.36 -4.42
CA PRO A 147 -17.47 -1.41 -4.83
C PRO A 147 -18.39 -0.98 -3.69
N LYS A 148 -19.43 -0.20 -3.99
CA LYS A 148 -20.38 0.28 -3.00
C LYS A 148 -21.08 -0.90 -2.31
N SER A 149 -21.09 -0.90 -0.99
CA SER A 149 -21.70 -1.95 -0.18
C SER A 149 -22.36 -1.33 1.06
N ASN A 150 -23.43 -1.97 1.53
CA ASN A 150 -24.09 -1.63 2.80
C ASN A 150 -23.69 -2.59 3.95
N LYS A 151 -22.74 -3.50 3.69
CA LYS A 151 -22.24 -4.43 4.70
C LYS A 151 -21.45 -3.69 5.77
N THR A 152 -21.40 -4.27 6.95
CA THR A 152 -20.53 -3.77 8.02
C THR A 152 -19.06 -3.86 7.58
N ILE A 153 -18.30 -2.77 7.78
CA ILE A 153 -16.87 -2.75 7.50
C ILE A 153 -16.13 -2.85 8.81
N ILE A 154 -15.28 -3.87 8.91
CA ILE A 154 -14.42 -4.16 10.06
C ILE A 154 -12.98 -3.84 9.67
N PHE A 155 -12.28 -3.08 10.50
CA PHE A 155 -10.87 -2.76 10.33
C PHE A 155 -10.03 -3.64 11.27
N ASN A 156 -9.19 -4.49 10.69
CA ASN A 156 -8.32 -5.42 11.40
C ASN A 156 -6.86 -4.97 11.30
N LYS A 157 -6.31 -4.46 12.41
CA LYS A 157 -4.88 -4.11 12.46
C LYS A 157 -4.04 -5.37 12.60
N THR A 158 -3.15 -5.59 11.66
CA THR A 158 -2.18 -6.68 11.69
C THR A 158 -0.82 -6.17 12.18
N THR A 159 -0.04 -7.03 12.80
CA THR A 159 1.32 -6.71 13.27
C THR A 159 2.37 -7.01 12.22
N GLU A 160 2.03 -7.83 11.24
CA GLU A 160 2.94 -8.26 10.18
C GLU A 160 2.53 -7.65 8.85
N THR A 161 3.52 -7.16 8.13
CA THR A 161 3.32 -6.75 6.75
C THR A 161 3.35 -7.98 5.86
N PRO A 162 2.42 -8.12 4.91
CA PRO A 162 2.41 -9.28 4.02
C PRO A 162 3.70 -9.36 3.21
N ASP A 163 4.09 -10.61 2.90
CA ASP A 163 5.14 -10.87 1.95
C ASP A 163 4.82 -10.21 0.61
N ASN A 164 5.84 -9.62 0.00
CA ASN A 164 5.66 -8.97 -1.28
C ASN A 164 6.95 -8.96 -2.10
N ILE A 165 6.76 -8.70 -3.38
CA ILE A 165 7.84 -8.45 -4.34
C ILE A 165 7.64 -7.03 -4.86
N ILE A 166 8.74 -6.28 -4.98
CA ILE A 166 8.74 -5.04 -5.75
C ILE A 166 9.67 -5.25 -6.95
N ILE A 167 9.15 -4.98 -8.14
CA ILE A 167 9.92 -4.96 -9.37
C ILE A 167 9.90 -3.56 -9.95
N GLY A 168 10.99 -3.16 -10.58
CA GLY A 168 11.02 -1.85 -11.20
C GLY A 168 12.12 -1.64 -12.21
N SER A 169 11.94 -0.61 -13.03
CA SER A 169 12.97 -0.01 -13.85
C SER A 169 13.12 1.46 -13.48
N TYR A 170 14.34 1.95 -13.52
CA TYR A 170 14.67 3.33 -13.14
C TYR A 170 15.82 3.87 -13.97
N TYR A 171 15.86 5.19 -14.08
CA TYR A 171 16.96 5.98 -14.66
C TYR A 171 17.27 7.12 -13.68
N GLY A 172 18.51 7.30 -13.32
CA GLY A 172 18.92 8.27 -12.30
C GLY A 172 18.79 9.73 -12.77
N ASN A 173 19.22 10.00 -14.00
CA ASN A 173 19.20 11.35 -14.57
C ASN A 173 18.08 11.47 -15.62
N CYS A 174 16.85 11.31 -15.20
CA CYS A 174 15.69 11.36 -16.09
C CYS A 174 14.57 12.15 -15.41
N SER A 175 13.87 12.98 -16.17
CA SER A 175 12.69 13.71 -15.73
C SER A 175 11.45 13.27 -16.51
N GLY A 176 10.39 12.90 -15.80
CA GLY A 176 9.12 12.47 -16.39
C GLY A 176 8.55 11.20 -15.77
N SER A 177 7.32 10.88 -16.13
CA SER A 177 6.55 9.75 -15.56
C SER A 177 7.12 8.38 -15.89
N ASP A 178 7.90 8.26 -16.96
CA ASP A 178 8.45 6.98 -17.43
C ASP A 178 9.85 6.65 -16.89
N CYS A 179 10.45 7.61 -16.18
CA CYS A 179 11.78 7.46 -15.62
C CYS A 179 11.87 6.40 -14.52
N GLN A 180 10.77 6.14 -13.85
CA GLN A 180 10.68 5.17 -12.78
C GLN A 180 9.35 4.42 -12.87
N ASN A 181 9.42 3.11 -12.98
CA ASN A 181 8.24 2.26 -13.02
C ASN A 181 8.41 1.15 -12.00
N PHE A 182 7.76 1.28 -10.86
CA PHE A 182 7.79 0.31 -9.79
C PHE A 182 6.43 -0.31 -9.55
N PHE A 183 6.41 -1.63 -9.38
CA PHE A 183 5.20 -2.39 -9.11
C PHE A 183 5.44 -3.32 -7.91
N GLN A 184 4.51 -3.30 -6.96
CA GLN A 184 4.47 -4.25 -5.87
C GLN A 184 3.49 -5.37 -6.21
N LEU A 185 3.94 -6.61 -6.05
CA LEU A 185 3.13 -7.81 -6.19
C LEU A 185 3.01 -8.48 -4.82
N ASN A 186 1.81 -8.84 -4.43
CA ASN A 186 1.52 -9.66 -3.25
C ASN A 186 0.41 -10.65 -3.56
N ASP A 187 -0.02 -11.47 -2.61
CA ASP A 187 -1.06 -12.46 -2.81
C ASP A 187 -2.45 -11.87 -3.14
N PHE A 188 -2.64 -10.58 -2.90
CA PHE A 188 -3.95 -9.93 -3.00
C PHE A 188 -4.08 -9.05 -4.24
N ASN A 189 -3.01 -8.38 -4.66
CA ASN A 189 -3.05 -7.40 -5.75
C ASN A 189 -1.69 -7.12 -6.36
N ILE A 190 -1.72 -6.32 -7.42
CA ILE A 190 -0.55 -5.64 -7.97
C ILE A 190 -0.79 -4.14 -7.83
N LEU A 191 0.16 -3.45 -7.24
CA LEU A 191 0.13 -2.00 -7.05
C LEU A 191 1.19 -1.35 -7.94
N LYS A 192 0.81 -0.31 -8.68
CA LYS A 192 1.79 0.61 -9.28
C LYS A 192 2.18 1.63 -8.21
N LEU A 193 3.44 1.65 -7.83
CA LEU A 193 3.97 2.59 -6.85
C LEU A 193 4.29 3.93 -7.53
N ILE A 194 3.97 5.03 -6.86
CA ILE A 194 4.32 6.38 -7.33
C ILE A 194 5.60 6.76 -6.59
N SER A 195 6.71 6.73 -7.30
CA SER A 195 7.99 7.21 -6.76
C SER A 195 8.05 8.72 -6.88
N THR A 196 8.45 9.39 -5.81
CA THR A 196 8.55 10.85 -5.73
C THR A 196 9.97 11.39 -5.89
N ALA A 197 10.98 10.53 -5.79
CA ALA A 197 12.38 10.95 -5.88
C ALA A 197 13.23 9.90 -6.60
N SER A 198 14.12 10.35 -7.48
CA SER A 198 15.11 9.50 -8.10
C SER A 198 16.08 8.94 -7.04
N GLY A 199 16.42 7.65 -7.16
CA GLY A 199 17.32 6.98 -6.22
C GLY A 199 16.70 6.60 -4.87
N ASN A 200 15.44 6.91 -4.62
CA ASN A 200 14.74 6.45 -3.42
C ASN A 200 14.12 5.06 -3.66
N PHE A 201 14.64 4.05 -3.01
CA PHE A 201 14.15 2.66 -3.04
C PHE A 201 13.52 2.26 -1.69
N ASN A 202 12.95 3.22 -0.96
CA ASN A 202 12.07 2.98 0.17
C ASN A 202 10.63 3.24 -0.27
N PHE A 203 9.84 2.18 -0.36
CA PHE A 203 8.47 2.22 -0.89
C PHE A 203 7.39 2.21 0.18
N GLU A 204 7.75 2.15 1.45
CA GLU A 204 6.77 2.08 2.56
C GLU A 204 5.80 3.27 2.59
N GLN A 205 6.27 4.44 2.15
CA GLN A 205 5.47 5.67 2.12
C GLN A 205 5.00 6.05 0.70
N SER A 206 5.27 5.22 -0.30
CA SER A 206 4.85 5.53 -1.67
C SER A 206 3.33 5.47 -1.80
N ALA A 207 2.75 6.47 -2.45
CA ALA A 207 1.40 6.37 -2.97
C ALA A 207 1.34 5.30 -4.06
N TYR A 208 0.16 4.74 -4.33
CA TYR A 208 0.02 3.64 -5.27
C TYR A 208 -1.33 3.64 -5.99
N PHE A 209 -1.37 2.95 -7.13
CA PHE A 209 -2.60 2.57 -7.83
C PHE A 209 -2.70 1.05 -7.87
N ALA A 210 -3.89 0.49 -7.69
CA ALA A 210 -4.08 -0.93 -7.90
C ALA A 210 -4.17 -1.26 -9.41
N LYS A 211 -3.43 -2.27 -9.81
CA LYS A 211 -3.46 -2.89 -11.14
C LYS A 211 -4.08 -4.29 -11.11
N SER A 212 -4.53 -4.74 -9.99
CA SER A 212 -5.30 -5.95 -9.68
C SER A 212 -5.16 -7.15 -10.62
N LYS A 213 -4.29 -8.10 -10.27
CA LYS A 213 -4.41 -9.52 -10.69
C LYS A 213 -3.70 -10.42 -9.69
N ARG A 214 -4.49 -11.06 -8.88
CA ARG A 214 -4.10 -11.82 -7.71
C ARG A 214 -3.16 -13.00 -7.96
N SER A 215 -3.35 -13.75 -9.03
CA SER A 215 -2.61 -14.98 -9.32
C SER A 215 -1.16 -14.77 -9.76
N GLU A 216 -0.74 -13.53 -9.96
CA GLU A 216 0.56 -13.23 -10.58
C GLU A 216 1.71 -13.27 -9.58
N TYR A 217 1.48 -13.04 -8.28
CA TYR A 217 2.51 -13.14 -7.24
C TYR A 217 3.10 -14.55 -7.18
N THR A 218 2.25 -15.57 -6.96
CA THR A 218 2.67 -16.98 -6.88
C THR A 218 3.34 -17.47 -8.18
N THR A 219 2.93 -16.95 -9.33
CA THR A 219 3.56 -17.29 -10.61
C THR A 219 4.92 -16.63 -10.72
N PHE A 220 5.04 -15.35 -10.34
CA PHE A 220 6.27 -14.60 -10.44
C PHE A 220 7.35 -15.11 -9.47
N THR A 221 6.98 -15.54 -8.26
CA THR A 221 7.92 -16.11 -7.27
C THR A 221 8.68 -17.31 -7.82
N LYS A 222 8.08 -18.10 -8.73
CA LYS A 222 8.74 -19.23 -9.38
C LYS A 222 9.88 -18.85 -10.34
N SER A 223 9.92 -17.59 -10.78
CA SER A 223 10.98 -17.07 -11.64
C SER A 223 12.20 -16.57 -10.87
N ILE A 224 12.11 -16.46 -9.54
CA ILE A 224 13.19 -15.94 -8.70
C ILE A 224 14.29 -17.01 -8.59
N PRO A 225 15.55 -16.72 -8.96
CA PRO A 225 16.66 -17.64 -8.80
C PRO A 225 16.94 -18.02 -7.34
N ALA A 226 17.39 -19.25 -7.13
CA ALA A 226 17.74 -19.75 -5.80
C ALA A 226 18.81 -18.89 -5.10
N GLU A 227 19.75 -18.32 -5.86
CA GLU A 227 20.78 -17.45 -5.32
C GLU A 227 20.22 -16.19 -4.66
N ILE A 228 19.08 -15.66 -5.15
CA ILE A 228 18.42 -14.49 -4.53
C ILE A 228 17.79 -14.88 -3.20
N TYR A 229 17.13 -16.03 -3.11
CA TYR A 229 16.61 -16.52 -1.85
C TYR A 229 17.70 -16.74 -0.78
N SER A 230 18.91 -17.11 -1.20
CA SER A 230 20.04 -17.33 -0.30
C SER A 230 20.58 -16.05 0.34
N LEU A 231 20.30 -14.88 -0.22
CA LEU A 231 20.77 -13.57 0.28
C LEU A 231 20.09 -13.12 1.58
N LYS A 232 18.89 -13.60 1.89
CA LYS A 232 18.20 -13.42 3.18
C LYS A 232 18.34 -12.02 3.80
N GLY A 233 17.74 -11.03 3.18
CA GLY A 233 17.72 -9.66 3.69
C GLY A 233 18.94 -8.81 3.32
N GLN A 234 19.84 -9.32 2.49
CA GLN A 234 20.98 -8.56 2.01
C GLN A 234 20.65 -7.77 0.74
N THR A 235 21.46 -6.75 0.47
CA THR A 235 21.43 -6.02 -0.80
C THR A 235 22.57 -6.53 -1.68
N LYS A 236 22.27 -6.81 -2.96
CA LYS A 236 23.28 -7.20 -3.97
C LYS A 236 23.10 -6.41 -5.26
N THR A 237 24.21 -6.02 -5.85
CA THR A 237 24.24 -5.33 -7.13
C THR A 237 24.98 -6.21 -8.14
N TYR A 238 24.41 -6.34 -9.33
CA TYR A 238 25.01 -7.02 -10.49
C TYR A 238 25.35 -5.98 -11.57
N GLY A 239 26.60 -5.90 -11.94
CA GLY A 239 27.12 -4.89 -12.84
C GLY A 239 27.22 -3.51 -12.21
N SER A 240 26.97 -2.49 -13.01
CA SER A 240 26.96 -1.09 -12.59
C SER A 240 25.66 -0.44 -13.08
N PRO A 241 24.52 -0.77 -12.45
CA PRO A 241 23.24 -0.24 -12.90
C PRO A 241 23.24 1.28 -12.85
N ASP A 242 22.64 1.88 -13.88
CA ASP A 242 22.55 3.32 -14.08
C ASP A 242 23.89 4.06 -14.27
N ALA A 243 24.99 3.36 -14.48
CA ALA A 243 26.23 3.98 -14.92
C ALA A 243 26.00 4.68 -16.27
N ALA A 244 26.39 5.94 -16.39
CA ALA A 244 26.16 6.76 -17.58
C ALA A 244 24.68 6.85 -18.01
N ASP A 245 23.78 6.96 -17.05
CA ASP A 245 22.34 7.16 -17.26
C ASP A 245 21.63 6.05 -18.06
N GLN A 246 22.18 4.83 -18.05
CA GLN A 246 21.60 3.69 -18.77
C GLN A 246 20.39 3.07 -18.03
N GLY A 247 20.13 3.52 -16.82
CA GLY A 247 19.11 2.95 -15.98
C GLY A 247 19.48 1.59 -15.40
N GLY A 248 18.59 1.05 -14.59
CA GLY A 248 18.74 -0.23 -13.95
C GLY A 248 17.41 -0.93 -13.72
N ILE A 249 17.52 -2.21 -13.37
CA ILE A 249 16.40 -3.01 -12.90
C ILE A 249 16.51 -3.16 -11.39
N PHE A 250 15.41 -2.93 -10.72
CA PHE A 250 15.28 -3.12 -9.28
C PHE A 250 14.37 -4.31 -8.97
N PHE A 251 14.79 -5.08 -7.98
CA PHE A 251 13.99 -6.14 -7.41
C PHE A 251 14.11 -6.11 -5.89
N GLN A 252 12.99 -6.26 -5.19
CA GLN A 252 12.93 -6.44 -3.74
C GLN A 252 12.06 -7.64 -3.43
N LEU A 253 12.55 -8.51 -2.55
CA LEU A 253 11.79 -9.62 -1.96
C LEU A 253 11.66 -9.39 -0.47
N LYS A 254 10.42 -9.23 0.00
CA LYS A 254 10.09 -9.19 1.42
C LYS A 254 9.47 -10.51 1.84
N GLN A 255 10.06 -11.14 2.86
CA GLN A 255 9.58 -12.37 3.49
C GLN A 255 9.63 -12.20 5.01
N GLY A 256 8.49 -12.02 5.65
CA GLY A 256 8.40 -11.62 7.03
C GLY A 256 9.16 -10.32 7.30
N ALA A 257 10.11 -10.34 8.23
CA ALA A 257 10.99 -9.20 8.55
C ALA A 257 12.19 -9.05 7.59
N SER A 258 12.43 -10.03 6.71
CA SER A 258 13.59 -10.04 5.80
C SER A 258 13.29 -9.29 4.52
N VAL A 259 14.13 -8.31 4.15
CA VAL A 259 13.99 -7.52 2.93
C VAL A 259 15.28 -7.63 2.11
N THR A 260 15.25 -8.44 1.05
CA THR A 260 16.36 -8.60 0.10
C THR A 260 16.18 -7.61 -1.05
N LYS A 261 17.21 -6.82 -1.36
CA LYS A 261 17.20 -5.84 -2.47
C LYS A 261 18.25 -6.19 -3.51
N ILE A 262 17.87 -6.16 -4.78
CA ILE A 262 18.73 -6.49 -5.92
C ILE A 262 18.69 -5.34 -6.92
N PHE A 263 19.85 -4.91 -7.33
CA PHE A 263 20.05 -3.94 -8.41
C PHE A 263 20.77 -4.66 -9.57
N ILE A 264 20.23 -4.57 -10.77
CA ILE A 264 20.77 -5.29 -11.94
C ILE A 264 21.00 -4.30 -13.06
N ASP A 265 22.21 -4.33 -13.63
CA ASP A 265 22.54 -3.56 -14.82
C ASP A 265 21.62 -3.94 -15.99
N ASN A 266 21.18 -2.94 -16.75
CA ASN A 266 20.38 -3.16 -17.95
C ASN A 266 21.15 -4.00 -19.01
N ASN A 267 22.46 -3.81 -19.08
CA ASN A 267 23.34 -4.60 -19.92
C ASN A 267 23.69 -5.93 -19.25
N ASP A 268 24.11 -6.88 -20.05
CA ASP A 268 24.63 -8.14 -19.55
C ASP A 268 26.09 -7.96 -19.11
N THR A 269 26.37 -8.29 -17.86
CA THR A 269 27.70 -8.19 -17.25
C THR A 269 28.23 -9.58 -16.87
N ALA A 270 29.52 -9.71 -16.64
CA ALA A 270 30.16 -10.98 -16.35
C ALA A 270 29.72 -11.62 -15.02
N ASP A 271 29.29 -10.80 -14.07
CA ASP A 271 28.79 -11.22 -12.75
C ASP A 271 27.31 -11.60 -12.73
N GLN A 272 26.63 -11.47 -13.87
CA GLN A 272 25.24 -11.95 -14.04
C GLN A 272 25.28 -13.40 -14.55
N SER A 273 24.86 -14.34 -13.71
CA SER A 273 24.65 -15.73 -14.12
C SER A 273 23.56 -15.84 -15.21
N THR A 274 23.47 -16.99 -15.86
CA THR A 274 22.42 -17.27 -16.86
C THR A 274 21.02 -17.09 -16.22
N GLU A 275 20.87 -17.53 -14.97
CA GLU A 275 19.63 -17.42 -14.19
C GLU A 275 19.30 -15.96 -13.87
N ILE A 276 20.29 -15.14 -13.50
CA ILE A 276 20.09 -13.70 -13.26
C ILE A 276 19.72 -12.97 -14.55
N LYS A 277 20.32 -13.30 -15.68
CA LYS A 277 19.94 -12.71 -16.98
C LYS A 277 18.50 -13.08 -17.37
N ALA A 278 18.13 -14.34 -17.18
CA ALA A 278 16.75 -14.81 -17.40
C ALA A 278 15.76 -14.09 -16.46
N PHE A 279 16.13 -13.95 -15.20
CA PHE A 279 15.31 -13.24 -14.20
C PHE A 279 15.18 -11.75 -14.53
N LYS A 280 16.25 -11.06 -14.91
CA LYS A 280 16.22 -9.69 -15.42
C LYS A 280 15.22 -9.54 -16.56
N LYS A 281 15.25 -10.49 -17.53
CA LYS A 281 14.28 -10.50 -18.63
C LYS A 281 12.86 -10.68 -18.12
N ALA A 282 12.61 -11.61 -17.21
CA ALA A 282 11.27 -11.83 -16.63
C ALA A 282 10.73 -10.57 -15.92
N ILE A 283 11.57 -9.83 -15.21
CA ILE A 283 11.20 -8.54 -14.61
C ILE A 283 10.82 -7.53 -15.69
N LYS A 284 11.64 -7.36 -16.73
CA LYS A 284 11.38 -6.42 -17.83
C LYS A 284 10.07 -6.76 -18.56
N ASP A 285 9.84 -8.02 -18.86
CA ASP A 285 8.61 -8.49 -19.52
C ASP A 285 7.39 -8.21 -18.63
N LYS A 286 7.53 -8.45 -17.32
CA LYS A 286 6.46 -8.17 -16.37
C LYS A 286 6.16 -6.67 -16.26
N ILE A 287 7.16 -5.83 -16.13
CA ILE A 287 6.97 -4.37 -16.11
C ILE A 287 6.26 -3.91 -17.39
N THR A 288 6.65 -4.43 -18.55
CA THR A 288 6.04 -4.09 -19.83
C THR A 288 4.55 -4.49 -19.87
N SER A 289 4.20 -5.64 -19.29
CA SER A 289 2.80 -6.11 -19.23
C SER A 289 1.92 -5.31 -18.27
N LEU A 290 2.53 -4.53 -17.37
CA LEU A 290 1.85 -3.74 -16.34
C LEU A 290 1.77 -2.23 -16.67
N LYS A 291 2.46 -1.77 -17.70
CA LYS A 291 2.34 -0.40 -18.19
C LYS A 291 1.04 -0.21 -18.96
#